data_debb9fad92a8e954df0fc42b662648a8
#
_entry.id   debb9fad92a8e954df0fc42b662648a8
#
_cell.length_a   1.000
_cell.length_b   1.000
_cell.length_c   1.000
_cell.angle_alpha   90.00
_cell.angle_beta   90.00
_cell.angle_gamma   90.00
#
_symmetry.space_group_name_H-M   'P 1'
#
loop_
_entity.id
_entity.type
_entity.pdbx_description
1 polymer ?
#
loop_
_entity_poly.entity_id
_entity_poly.type
_entity_poly.pdbx_seq_one_letter_code
_entity_poly.pdbx_strand_id
1 'polypeptide(L)'
;LLAKKMIEAGACAIQIENQVSDAKQCGHQAGKVTVPHEDFLAKINAVRYAFLELGIDNGIIVARTDSLGASLTQKVPVSQKPGDLASQYNAFLETTPINGVDDLNEGDTAMKINGQLCKPTRLDNGLFQFREGTEKDRVVLDCITSLQSGADLLWIETEKPHVKQIAELVNRVKEHVPNAKLVYNNSPSFNWTLKFREQVYQEWEEAGRDLSAYPSIGDNKGLMAPEMDATELAQAADLLVQNFQRDGAREAGIFHHLITLPTYHTAALSTDILSEGYFGDMGML
;
A
#
# COMPACT_ATOMS: atom_id res chain seq x y z
N LEU A 1 -3.60 -0.70 24.66
CA LEU A 1 -4.88 -0.33 25.27
C LEU A 1 -6.01 -0.26 24.26
N LEU A 2 -5.87 0.46 23.11
CA LEU A 2 -6.94 0.61 22.12
C LEU A 2 -7.36 -0.75 21.51
N ALA A 3 -6.39 -1.56 21.06
CA ALA A 3 -6.66 -2.88 20.52
C ALA A 3 -7.48 -3.76 21.50
N LYS A 4 -7.10 -3.78 22.78
CA LYS A 4 -7.84 -4.52 23.80
C LYS A 4 -9.30 -4.10 23.89
N LYS A 5 -9.57 -2.78 23.91
CA LYS A 5 -10.95 -2.25 23.94
C LYS A 5 -11.74 -2.62 22.70
N MET A 6 -11.12 -2.62 21.52
CA MET A 6 -11.78 -3.04 20.28
C MET A 6 -12.12 -4.53 20.30
N ILE A 7 -11.23 -5.36 20.81
CA ILE A 7 -11.44 -6.81 20.95
C ILE A 7 -12.56 -7.09 21.96
N GLU A 8 -12.55 -6.43 23.12
CA GLU A 8 -13.63 -6.52 24.12
C GLU A 8 -14.99 -6.08 23.55
N ALA A 9 -14.99 -5.14 22.60
CA ALA A 9 -16.18 -4.71 21.88
C ALA A 9 -16.60 -5.66 20.73
N GLY A 10 -15.87 -6.78 20.52
CA GLY A 10 -16.22 -7.82 19.54
C GLY A 10 -15.42 -7.78 18.23
N ALA A 11 -14.38 -6.97 18.12
CA ALA A 11 -13.53 -7.00 16.94
C ALA A 11 -12.74 -8.33 16.88
N CYS A 12 -12.95 -9.12 15.82
CA CYS A 12 -12.25 -10.39 15.58
C CYS A 12 -11.03 -10.24 14.66
N ALA A 13 -10.91 -9.10 13.96
CA ALA A 13 -9.78 -8.76 13.12
C ALA A 13 -9.38 -7.30 13.32
N ILE A 14 -8.08 -7.02 13.35
CA ILE A 14 -7.53 -5.67 13.48
C ILE A 14 -6.50 -5.45 12.39
N GLN A 15 -6.64 -4.34 11.67
CA GLN A 15 -5.66 -3.91 10.68
C GLN A 15 -4.73 -2.87 11.30
N ILE A 16 -3.42 -3.04 11.07
CA ILE A 16 -2.37 -2.11 11.50
C ILE A 16 -1.60 -1.66 10.26
N GLU A 17 -1.38 -0.36 10.13
CA GLU A 17 -0.61 0.21 9.02
C GLU A 17 0.63 0.95 9.50
N ASN A 18 1.58 1.14 8.59
CA ASN A 18 2.86 1.79 8.87
C ASN A 18 2.89 3.30 8.56
N GLN A 19 1.79 3.92 8.15
CA GLN A 19 1.74 5.38 8.02
C GLN A 19 1.77 6.08 9.39
N VAL A 20 2.38 7.27 9.42
CA VAL A 20 2.28 8.20 10.56
C VAL A 20 0.86 8.76 10.61
N SER A 21 0.21 8.68 11.77
CA SER A 21 -1.20 9.07 11.92
C SER A 21 -1.46 10.54 11.59
N ASP A 22 -0.58 11.43 12.01
CA ASP A 22 -0.74 12.89 11.84
C ASP A 22 -0.46 13.35 10.40
N ALA A 23 0.23 12.52 9.60
CA ALA A 23 0.55 12.78 8.21
C ALA A 23 -0.09 11.77 7.26
N LYS A 24 -1.17 11.11 7.71
CA LYS A 24 -1.82 10.06 6.92
C LYS A 24 -2.44 10.63 5.65
N GLN A 25 -2.11 9.96 4.54
CA GLN A 25 -2.66 10.23 3.21
C GLN A 25 -3.41 9.02 2.67
N CYS A 26 -4.21 9.24 1.62
CA CYS A 26 -4.86 8.16 0.91
C CYS A 26 -3.81 7.20 0.32
N GLY A 27 -4.08 5.90 0.39
CA GLY A 27 -3.08 4.86 0.11
C GLY A 27 -2.45 4.93 -1.27
N HIS A 28 -3.19 5.41 -2.28
CA HIS A 28 -2.69 5.56 -3.66
C HIS A 28 -2.03 6.92 -3.95
N GLN A 29 -1.89 7.80 -2.96
CA GLN A 29 -1.14 9.05 -3.10
C GLN A 29 0.35 8.83 -2.84
N ALA A 30 1.19 9.58 -3.55
CA ALA A 30 2.62 9.64 -3.30
C ALA A 30 2.94 10.57 -2.10
N GLY A 31 4.16 10.47 -1.57
CA GLY A 31 4.62 11.34 -0.50
C GLY A 31 4.13 10.94 0.90
N LYS A 32 3.69 9.71 1.07
CA LYS A 32 3.34 9.17 2.39
C LYS A 32 4.57 9.13 3.31
N VAL A 33 4.30 9.26 4.62
CA VAL A 33 5.30 9.19 5.67
C VAL A 33 5.08 7.93 6.49
N THR A 34 6.11 7.10 6.63
CA THR A 34 6.02 5.90 7.47
C THR A 34 6.55 6.16 8.88
N VAL A 35 6.03 5.40 9.84
CA VAL A 35 6.67 5.24 11.15
C VAL A 35 7.96 4.43 10.99
N PRO A 36 8.91 4.50 11.95
CA PRO A 36 10.03 3.58 11.98
C PRO A 36 9.56 2.14 11.89
N HIS A 37 10.33 1.31 11.19
CA HIS A 37 9.95 -0.08 10.93
C HIS A 37 9.71 -0.88 12.22
N GLU A 38 10.56 -0.68 13.23
CA GLU A 38 10.42 -1.33 14.54
C GLU A 38 9.15 -0.90 15.27
N ASP A 39 8.74 0.36 15.14
CA ASP A 39 7.49 0.85 15.73
C ASP A 39 6.27 0.18 15.06
N PHE A 40 6.35 -0.05 13.75
CA PHE A 40 5.32 -0.81 13.04
C PHE A 40 5.20 -2.24 13.57
N LEU A 41 6.32 -2.95 13.69
CA LEU A 41 6.35 -4.31 14.22
C LEU A 41 5.92 -4.37 15.71
N ALA A 42 6.33 -3.39 16.51
CA ALA A 42 5.89 -3.28 17.90
C ALA A 42 4.38 -3.12 18.04
N LYS A 43 3.74 -2.37 17.12
CA LYS A 43 2.28 -2.26 17.09
C LYS A 43 1.61 -3.59 16.77
N ILE A 44 2.13 -4.37 15.82
CA ILE A 44 1.63 -5.72 15.48
C ILE A 44 1.73 -6.64 16.70
N ASN A 45 2.91 -6.67 17.35
CA ASN A 45 3.13 -7.44 18.58
C ASN A 45 2.16 -7.04 19.70
N ALA A 46 1.94 -5.74 19.89
CA ALA A 46 1.02 -5.24 20.91
C ALA A 46 -0.44 -5.68 20.66
N VAL A 47 -0.86 -5.75 19.41
CA VAL A 47 -2.20 -6.27 19.04
C VAL A 47 -2.28 -7.77 19.28
N ARG A 48 -1.26 -8.54 18.90
CA ARG A 48 -1.21 -9.98 19.17
C ARG A 48 -1.26 -10.26 20.68
N TYR A 49 -0.52 -9.48 21.46
CA TYR A 49 -0.56 -9.56 22.93
C TYR A 49 -1.94 -9.28 23.50
N ALA A 50 -2.68 -8.30 22.94
CA ALA A 50 -4.03 -7.99 23.39
C ALA A 50 -5.01 -9.15 23.14
N PHE A 51 -4.91 -9.84 22.02
CA PHE A 51 -5.69 -11.05 21.75
C PHE A 51 -5.37 -12.16 22.75
N LEU A 52 -4.07 -12.44 22.97
CA LEU A 52 -3.62 -13.49 23.90
C LEU A 52 -4.02 -13.21 25.34
N GLU A 53 -3.91 -11.95 25.80
CA GLU A 53 -4.32 -11.53 27.15
C GLU A 53 -5.81 -11.77 27.40
N LEU A 54 -6.65 -11.66 26.35
CA LEU A 54 -8.08 -11.93 26.43
C LEU A 54 -8.46 -13.39 26.16
N GLY A 55 -7.47 -14.28 26.02
CA GLY A 55 -7.70 -15.70 25.75
C GLY A 55 -8.23 -16.00 24.35
N ILE A 56 -7.99 -15.10 23.38
CA ILE A 56 -8.43 -15.24 22.00
C ILE A 56 -7.21 -15.65 21.15
N ASP A 57 -7.17 -16.88 20.73
CA ASP A 57 -6.08 -17.48 19.96
C ASP A 57 -6.28 -17.35 18.42
N ASN A 58 -7.50 -17.12 17.97
CA ASN A 58 -7.89 -17.05 16.56
C ASN A 58 -8.15 -15.62 16.07
N GLY A 59 -7.75 -14.61 16.83
CA GLY A 59 -7.84 -13.20 16.40
C GLY A 59 -6.91 -12.90 15.22
N ILE A 60 -7.41 -12.21 14.21
CA ILE A 60 -6.72 -11.94 12.95
C ILE A 60 -6.05 -10.56 12.98
N ILE A 61 -4.80 -10.50 12.55
CA ILE A 61 -4.05 -9.25 12.36
C ILE A 61 -3.69 -9.09 10.89
N VAL A 62 -4.14 -7.99 10.31
CA VAL A 62 -3.80 -7.58 8.95
C VAL A 62 -2.71 -6.51 9.01
N ALA A 63 -1.52 -6.82 8.52
CA ALA A 63 -0.42 -5.86 8.43
C ALA A 63 -0.49 -5.13 7.08
N ARG A 64 -0.77 -3.82 7.12
CA ARG A 64 -0.79 -2.98 5.93
C ARG A 64 0.52 -2.22 5.79
N THR A 65 1.16 -2.35 4.63
CA THR A 65 2.30 -1.53 4.24
C THR A 65 1.92 -0.53 3.17
N ASP A 66 2.28 0.72 3.39
CA ASP A 66 2.17 1.84 2.47
C ASP A 66 3.52 2.25 1.87
N SER A 67 4.56 1.43 2.08
CA SER A 67 5.94 1.74 1.70
C SER A 67 6.13 1.89 0.18
N LEU A 68 5.23 1.35 -0.64
CA LEU A 68 5.29 1.50 -2.09
C LEU A 68 5.18 2.97 -2.54
N GLY A 69 4.32 3.75 -1.89
CA GLY A 69 4.13 5.18 -2.17
C GLY A 69 4.76 6.11 -1.11
N ALA A 70 5.58 5.57 -0.19
CA ALA A 70 6.20 6.35 0.87
C ALA A 70 7.64 6.72 0.51
N SER A 71 7.94 8.01 0.48
CA SER A 71 9.29 8.54 0.27
C SER A 71 9.98 8.99 1.56
N LEU A 72 9.25 9.06 2.66
CA LEU A 72 9.72 9.64 3.93
C LEU A 72 9.45 8.73 5.12
N THR A 73 10.28 8.85 6.16
CA THR A 73 10.03 8.25 7.47
C THR A 73 10.24 9.24 8.62
N GLN A 74 9.52 9.02 9.72
CA GLN A 74 9.50 9.93 10.87
C GLN A 74 10.79 9.89 11.68
N LYS A 75 11.37 8.70 11.84
CA LYS A 75 12.58 8.47 12.64
C LYS A 75 13.45 7.43 11.97
N VAL A 76 14.72 7.47 12.31
CA VAL A 76 15.70 6.43 11.97
C VAL A 76 15.96 5.60 13.22
N PRO A 77 15.66 4.30 13.19
CA PRO A 77 16.01 3.43 14.29
C PRO A 77 17.52 3.30 14.43
N VAL A 78 18.00 3.32 15.66
CA VAL A 78 19.43 3.16 15.94
C VAL A 78 19.76 1.69 16.04
N SER A 79 20.52 1.16 15.08
CA SER A 79 21.09 -0.17 15.18
C SER A 79 22.56 -0.10 15.56
N GLN A 80 22.93 -0.80 16.62
CA GLN A 80 24.33 -0.98 17.02
C GLN A 80 24.92 -2.34 16.57
N LYS A 81 24.08 -3.23 16.01
CA LYS A 81 24.50 -4.58 15.61
C LYS A 81 24.37 -4.73 14.11
N PRO A 82 25.47 -5.05 13.39
CA PRO A 82 25.40 -5.40 11.98
C PRO A 82 24.44 -6.56 11.75
N GLY A 83 23.56 -6.43 10.75
CA GLY A 83 22.63 -7.47 10.33
C GLY A 83 21.33 -7.55 11.13
N ASP A 84 21.09 -6.71 12.14
CA ASP A 84 19.78 -6.62 12.76
C ASP A 84 18.75 -5.92 11.83
N LEU A 85 17.48 -5.96 12.21
CA LEU A 85 16.39 -5.46 11.38
C LEU A 85 16.47 -3.95 11.12
N ALA A 86 16.86 -3.16 12.14
CA ALA A 86 17.02 -1.71 12.00
C ALA A 86 18.12 -1.40 10.97
N SER A 87 19.24 -2.13 11.02
CA SER A 87 20.34 -2.00 10.05
C SER A 87 19.89 -2.32 8.62
N GLN A 88 19.06 -3.37 8.44
CA GLN A 88 18.52 -3.74 7.13
C GLN A 88 17.60 -2.63 6.57
N TYR A 89 16.74 -2.07 7.39
CA TYR A 89 15.81 -1.02 6.97
C TYR A 89 16.51 0.32 6.73
N ASN A 90 17.48 0.67 7.57
CA ASN A 90 18.28 1.88 7.42
C ASN A 90 19.12 1.90 6.13
N ALA A 91 19.43 0.74 5.57
CA ALA A 91 20.09 0.64 4.28
C ALA A 91 19.28 1.25 3.11
N PHE A 92 18.00 1.47 3.29
CA PHE A 92 17.12 2.13 2.30
C PHE A 92 17.10 3.66 2.38
N LEU A 93 17.72 4.26 3.41
CA LEU A 93 17.72 5.71 3.58
C LEU A 93 18.69 6.42 2.64
N GLU A 94 18.33 7.61 2.24
CA GLU A 94 19.30 8.58 1.71
C GLU A 94 20.29 8.97 2.81
N THR A 95 21.55 9.08 2.46
CA THR A 95 22.62 9.34 3.41
C THR A 95 23.63 10.35 2.91
N THR A 96 24.21 11.10 3.83
CA THR A 96 25.30 12.05 3.58
C THR A 96 26.57 11.54 4.23
N PRO A 97 27.69 11.41 3.50
CA PRO A 97 28.99 11.09 4.09
C PRO A 97 29.43 12.15 5.10
N ILE A 98 30.04 11.70 6.19
CA ILE A 98 30.62 12.55 7.23
C ILE A 98 32.07 12.11 7.52
N ASN A 99 32.88 13.06 8.02
CA ASN A 99 34.29 12.79 8.33
C ASN A 99 34.45 12.21 9.75
N GLY A 100 33.54 12.55 10.65
CA GLY A 100 33.58 12.09 12.03
C GLY A 100 32.26 12.29 12.75
N VAL A 101 32.20 11.84 13.99
CA VAL A 101 30.98 12.01 14.81
C VAL A 101 30.70 13.47 15.17
N ASP A 102 31.69 14.34 15.07
CA ASP A 102 31.53 15.76 15.32
C ASP A 102 30.69 16.48 14.22
N ASP A 103 30.51 15.81 13.07
CA ASP A 103 29.63 16.29 11.98
C ASP A 103 28.14 15.95 12.22
N LEU A 104 27.82 15.28 13.33
CA LEU A 104 26.44 14.96 13.69
C LEU A 104 25.79 16.11 14.44
N ASN A 105 24.52 16.40 14.10
CA ASN A 105 23.69 17.26 14.91
C ASN A 105 23.02 16.46 16.04
N GLU A 106 22.44 17.18 17.00
CA GLU A 106 21.66 16.55 18.06
C GLU A 106 20.51 15.73 17.46
N GLY A 107 20.45 14.45 17.85
CA GLY A 107 19.46 13.51 17.36
C GLY A 107 19.80 12.81 16.04
N ASP A 108 20.92 13.14 15.40
CA ASP A 108 21.42 12.40 14.25
C ASP A 108 22.00 11.04 14.68
N THR A 109 21.94 10.07 13.75
CA THR A 109 22.52 8.74 13.94
C THR A 109 23.65 8.51 12.96
N ALA A 110 24.82 8.08 13.44
CA ALA A 110 25.91 7.64 12.58
C ALA A 110 25.67 6.23 12.05
N MET A 111 25.94 6.01 10.76
CA MET A 111 25.84 4.72 10.09
C MET A 111 27.10 4.46 9.27
N LYS A 112 27.52 3.18 9.16
CA LYS A 112 28.57 2.80 8.22
C LYS A 112 27.94 2.17 6.98
N ILE A 113 28.20 2.78 5.82
CA ILE A 113 27.77 2.27 4.52
C ILE A 113 29.02 2.06 3.68
N ASN A 114 29.28 0.83 3.27
CA ASN A 114 30.48 0.45 2.51
C ASN A 114 31.79 0.95 3.14
N GLY A 115 31.86 0.95 4.48
CA GLY A 115 33.03 1.41 5.23
C GLY A 115 33.13 2.93 5.45
N GLN A 116 32.32 3.73 4.76
CA GLN A 116 32.23 5.18 4.94
C GLN A 116 31.26 5.51 6.08
N LEU A 117 31.66 6.42 6.97
CA LEU A 117 30.77 6.96 7.98
C LEU A 117 29.77 7.93 7.31
N CYS A 118 28.49 7.73 7.57
CA CYS A 118 27.40 8.50 6.99
C CYS A 118 26.39 8.88 8.06
N LYS A 119 25.59 9.91 7.77
CA LYS A 119 24.37 10.19 8.52
C LYS A 119 23.16 10.15 7.57
N PRO A 120 21.95 9.79 8.06
CA PRO A 120 20.73 9.88 7.26
C PRO A 120 20.48 11.30 6.79
N THR A 121 20.00 11.45 5.57
CA THR A 121 19.57 12.74 5.05
C THR A 121 18.29 13.16 5.74
N ARG A 122 18.37 14.25 6.54
CA ARG A 122 17.25 14.83 7.26
C ARG A 122 16.80 16.10 6.53
N LEU A 123 15.50 16.19 6.31
CA LEU A 123 14.87 17.36 5.70
C LEU A 123 14.58 18.46 6.73
N ASP A 124 14.31 19.69 6.26
CA ASP A 124 14.01 20.84 7.12
C ASP A 124 12.78 20.63 8.03
N ASN A 125 11.84 19.78 7.60
CA ASN A 125 10.67 19.38 8.38
C ASN A 125 10.96 18.30 9.42
N GLY A 126 12.21 17.88 9.56
CA GLY A 126 12.67 16.86 10.51
C GLY A 126 12.47 15.42 10.11
N LEU A 127 11.89 15.14 8.95
CA LEU A 127 11.73 13.81 8.39
C LEU A 127 13.00 13.32 7.69
N PHE A 128 13.09 12.00 7.50
CA PHE A 128 14.19 11.36 6.79
C PHE A 128 13.70 10.81 5.47
N GLN A 129 14.55 10.87 4.45
CA GLN A 129 14.21 10.47 3.08
C GLN A 129 14.70 9.07 2.79
N PHE A 130 13.86 8.27 2.11
CA PHE A 130 14.26 7.01 1.51
C PHE A 130 14.87 7.22 0.13
N ARG A 131 15.80 6.34 -0.24
CA ARG A 131 16.36 6.31 -1.60
C ARG A 131 15.30 5.89 -2.60
N GLU A 132 15.25 6.56 -3.72
CA GLU A 132 14.40 6.21 -4.86
C GLU A 132 14.76 4.81 -5.36
N GLY A 133 13.75 4.06 -5.80
CA GLY A 133 13.90 2.69 -6.30
C GLY A 133 13.97 1.61 -5.19
N THR A 134 13.86 1.99 -3.91
CA THR A 134 13.87 1.05 -2.78
C THR A 134 12.47 0.61 -2.31
N GLU A 135 11.41 1.14 -2.93
CA GLU A 135 10.01 0.99 -2.49
C GLU A 135 9.59 -0.49 -2.45
N LYS A 136 9.89 -1.23 -3.50
CA LYS A 136 9.55 -2.67 -3.59
C LYS A 136 10.29 -3.49 -2.54
N ASP A 137 11.57 -3.21 -2.30
CA ASP A 137 12.37 -3.93 -1.31
C ASP A 137 11.89 -3.65 0.11
N ARG A 138 11.51 -2.39 0.40
CA ARG A 138 10.90 -2.02 1.68
C ARG A 138 9.56 -2.72 1.90
N VAL A 139 8.69 -2.78 0.89
CA VAL A 139 7.43 -3.53 0.95
C VAL A 139 7.67 -5.00 1.26
N VAL A 140 8.62 -5.63 0.57
CA VAL A 140 8.93 -7.06 0.80
C VAL A 140 9.42 -7.28 2.22
N LEU A 141 10.33 -6.44 2.73
CA LEU A 141 10.83 -6.53 4.09
C LEU A 141 9.72 -6.29 5.13
N ASP A 142 8.87 -5.28 4.94
CA ASP A 142 7.71 -5.03 5.79
C ASP A 142 6.79 -6.26 5.87
N CYS A 143 6.50 -6.88 4.74
CA CYS A 143 5.63 -8.06 4.66
C CYS A 143 6.22 -9.25 5.41
N ILE A 144 7.49 -9.61 5.14
CA ILE A 144 8.15 -10.76 5.76
C ILE A 144 8.20 -10.58 7.27
N THR A 145 8.68 -9.42 7.74
CA THR A 145 8.88 -9.16 9.16
C THR A 145 7.57 -8.99 9.92
N SER A 146 6.53 -8.47 9.27
CA SER A 146 5.18 -8.40 9.86
C SER A 146 4.60 -9.77 10.13
N LEU A 147 4.72 -10.71 9.19
CA LEU A 147 4.29 -12.11 9.38
C LEU A 147 5.09 -12.79 10.49
N GLN A 148 6.40 -12.57 10.53
CA GLN A 148 7.28 -13.08 11.61
C GLN A 148 6.96 -12.46 12.98
N SER A 149 6.39 -11.26 13.00
CA SER A 149 5.97 -10.54 14.20
C SER A 149 4.53 -10.83 14.63
N GLY A 150 3.85 -11.78 13.98
CA GLY A 150 2.53 -12.24 14.40
C GLY A 150 1.36 -11.68 13.62
N ALA A 151 1.57 -11.05 12.47
CA ALA A 151 0.49 -10.80 11.51
C ALA A 151 0.05 -12.11 10.82
N ASP A 152 -1.22 -12.19 10.46
CA ASP A 152 -1.81 -13.34 9.78
C ASP A 152 -1.98 -13.11 8.29
N LEU A 153 -2.28 -11.86 7.92
CA LEU A 153 -2.55 -11.43 6.56
C LEU A 153 -1.76 -10.16 6.25
N LEU A 154 -1.46 -9.98 4.98
CA LEU A 154 -0.78 -8.79 4.46
C LEU A 154 -1.74 -7.93 3.65
N TRP A 155 -1.53 -6.64 3.69
CA TRP A 155 -2.16 -5.68 2.80
C TRP A 155 -1.08 -4.77 2.22
N ILE A 156 -0.78 -4.96 0.95
CA ILE A 156 0.12 -4.07 0.20
C ILE A 156 -0.73 -3.00 -0.46
N GLU A 157 -0.57 -1.77 -0.05
CA GLU A 157 -1.26 -0.65 -0.68
C GLU A 157 -0.57 -0.28 -1.99
N THR A 158 -1.34 -0.23 -3.09
CA THR A 158 -0.83 0.03 -4.44
C THR A 158 -1.47 1.27 -5.03
N GLU A 159 -0.81 1.91 -5.99
CA GLU A 159 -1.33 3.08 -6.70
C GLU A 159 -2.39 2.71 -7.73
N LYS A 160 -2.38 1.49 -8.19
CA LYS A 160 -3.30 0.96 -9.20
C LYS A 160 -3.54 -0.54 -9.01
N PRO A 161 -4.70 -1.05 -9.44
CA PRO A 161 -5.08 -2.45 -9.28
C PRO A 161 -4.46 -3.35 -10.37
N HIS A 162 -3.13 -3.47 -10.41
CA HIS A 162 -2.41 -4.22 -11.43
C HIS A 162 -1.97 -5.60 -10.91
N VAL A 163 -2.69 -6.67 -11.26
CA VAL A 163 -2.50 -8.03 -10.74
C VAL A 163 -1.06 -8.52 -10.88
N LYS A 164 -0.43 -8.34 -12.04
CA LYS A 164 0.97 -8.79 -12.27
C LYS A 164 1.97 -8.10 -11.34
N GLN A 165 1.81 -6.78 -11.10
CA GLN A 165 2.68 -6.04 -10.19
C GLN A 165 2.48 -6.48 -8.73
N ILE A 166 1.24 -6.76 -8.33
CA ILE A 166 0.93 -7.30 -7.01
C ILE A 166 1.56 -8.69 -6.87
N ALA A 167 1.41 -9.54 -7.88
CA ALA A 167 1.96 -10.89 -7.92
C ALA A 167 3.49 -10.89 -7.81
N GLU A 168 4.19 -9.98 -8.48
CA GLU A 168 5.64 -9.81 -8.38
C GLU A 168 6.09 -9.62 -6.93
N LEU A 169 5.45 -8.67 -6.21
CA LEU A 169 5.78 -8.39 -4.81
C LEU A 169 5.47 -9.58 -3.91
N VAL A 170 4.30 -10.18 -4.08
CA VAL A 170 3.86 -11.32 -3.25
C VAL A 170 4.72 -12.56 -3.50
N ASN A 171 5.17 -12.80 -4.72
CA ASN A 171 6.05 -13.94 -5.02
C ASN A 171 7.41 -13.77 -4.31
N ARG A 172 7.98 -12.57 -4.27
CA ARG A 172 9.19 -12.29 -3.47
C ARG A 172 8.98 -12.53 -1.97
N VAL A 173 7.81 -12.20 -1.44
CA VAL A 173 7.47 -12.52 -0.04
C VAL A 173 7.36 -14.03 0.16
N LYS A 174 6.73 -14.74 -0.78
CA LYS A 174 6.53 -16.20 -0.70
C LYS A 174 7.82 -17.02 -0.79
N GLU A 175 8.90 -16.46 -1.33
CA GLU A 175 10.23 -17.08 -1.26
C GLU A 175 10.68 -17.29 0.20
N HIS A 176 10.23 -16.44 1.13
CA HIS A 176 10.56 -16.50 2.55
C HIS A 176 9.41 -17.03 3.41
N VAL A 177 8.16 -16.75 3.04
CA VAL A 177 6.94 -17.15 3.74
C VAL A 177 5.95 -17.77 2.72
N PRO A 178 6.09 -19.06 2.38
CA PRO A 178 5.34 -19.68 1.28
C PRO A 178 3.82 -19.59 1.38
N ASN A 179 3.28 -19.54 2.60
CA ASN A 179 1.84 -19.49 2.86
C ASN A 179 1.30 -18.07 3.05
N ALA A 180 2.07 -17.03 2.68
CA ALA A 180 1.63 -15.64 2.79
C ALA A 180 0.31 -15.42 2.02
N LYS A 181 -0.66 -14.79 2.68
CA LYS A 181 -1.98 -14.46 2.13
C LYS A 181 -2.18 -12.96 2.12
N LEU A 182 -2.79 -12.47 1.06
CA LEU A 182 -2.98 -11.05 0.84
C LEU A 182 -4.44 -10.66 1.01
N VAL A 183 -4.66 -9.54 1.69
CA VAL A 183 -5.89 -8.75 1.64
C VAL A 183 -5.69 -7.64 0.62
N TYR A 184 -6.68 -7.37 -0.21
CA TYR A 184 -6.60 -6.28 -1.18
C TYR A 184 -7.75 -5.29 -1.00
N ASN A 185 -7.40 -4.00 -1.09
CA ASN A 185 -8.34 -2.91 -1.03
C ASN A 185 -8.90 -2.59 -2.42
N ASN A 186 -10.12 -3.02 -2.67
CA ASN A 186 -10.86 -2.61 -3.86
C ASN A 186 -11.41 -1.18 -3.63
N SER A 187 -10.52 -0.21 -3.56
CA SER A 187 -10.89 1.16 -3.26
C SER A 187 -11.81 1.75 -4.33
N PRO A 188 -12.98 2.28 -3.98
CA PRO A 188 -13.84 3.00 -4.92
C PRO A 188 -13.26 4.38 -5.32
N SER A 189 -12.19 4.84 -4.66
CA SER A 189 -11.49 6.07 -5.03
C SER A 189 -10.52 5.91 -6.21
N PHE A 190 -10.24 4.68 -6.65
CA PHE A 190 -9.65 4.46 -7.96
C PHE A 190 -10.69 4.74 -9.05
N ASN A 191 -10.28 5.41 -10.10
CA ASN A 191 -11.01 5.32 -11.36
C ASN A 191 -10.62 4.00 -12.04
N TRP A 192 -11.35 2.93 -11.73
CA TRP A 192 -11.07 1.57 -12.22
C TRP A 192 -11.03 1.50 -13.75
N THR A 193 -12.01 2.07 -14.41
CA THR A 193 -12.09 2.11 -15.88
C THR A 193 -10.84 2.74 -16.47
N LEU A 194 -10.47 3.93 -16.00
CA LEU A 194 -9.28 4.62 -16.48
C LEU A 194 -8.01 3.80 -16.23
N LYS A 195 -7.84 3.26 -15.03
CA LYS A 195 -6.62 2.51 -14.66
C LYS A 195 -6.44 1.24 -15.47
N PHE A 196 -7.51 0.54 -15.80
CA PHE A 196 -7.42 -0.63 -16.66
C PHE A 196 -7.27 -0.27 -18.15
N ARG A 197 -7.84 0.83 -18.61
CA ARG A 197 -7.56 1.35 -19.97
C ARG A 197 -6.10 1.77 -20.13
N GLU A 198 -5.53 2.47 -19.13
CA GLU A 198 -4.09 2.78 -19.08
C GLU A 198 -3.23 1.52 -19.09
N GLN A 199 -3.61 0.49 -18.31
CA GLN A 199 -2.90 -0.79 -18.28
C GLN A 199 -2.90 -1.50 -19.63
N VAL A 200 -4.06 -1.63 -20.27
CA VAL A 200 -4.17 -2.26 -21.60
C VAL A 200 -3.37 -1.48 -22.64
N TYR A 201 -3.46 -0.14 -22.62
CA TYR A 201 -2.67 0.71 -23.49
C TYR A 201 -1.18 0.42 -23.35
N GLN A 202 -0.68 0.43 -22.11
CA GLN A 202 0.73 0.17 -21.80
C GLN A 202 1.17 -1.23 -22.25
N GLU A 203 0.37 -2.27 -21.94
CA GLU A 203 0.68 -3.66 -22.37
C GLU A 203 0.70 -3.79 -23.90
N TRP A 204 -0.15 -3.09 -24.61
CA TRP A 204 -0.18 -3.11 -26.08
C TRP A 204 0.96 -2.32 -26.69
N GLU A 205 1.35 -1.19 -26.10
CA GLU A 205 2.53 -0.40 -26.49
C GLU A 205 3.81 -1.24 -26.36
N GLU A 206 3.99 -1.90 -25.21
CA GLU A 206 5.11 -2.82 -24.96
C GLU A 206 5.14 -4.00 -25.95
N ALA A 207 3.98 -4.45 -26.40
CA ALA A 207 3.84 -5.48 -27.41
C ALA A 207 4.03 -4.97 -28.85
N GLY A 208 4.29 -3.68 -29.05
CA GLY A 208 4.53 -3.04 -30.35
C GLY A 208 3.28 -2.88 -31.23
N ARG A 209 2.08 -2.84 -30.63
CA ARG A 209 0.84 -2.56 -31.38
C ARG A 209 0.80 -1.10 -31.83
N ASP A 210 0.18 -0.85 -32.98
CA ASP A 210 -0.16 0.51 -33.42
C ASP A 210 -1.31 1.05 -32.57
N LEU A 211 -1.02 2.10 -31.80
CA LEU A 211 -1.96 2.76 -30.89
C LEU A 211 -2.37 4.16 -31.38
N SER A 212 -2.04 4.53 -32.60
CA SER A 212 -2.32 5.86 -33.16
C SER A 212 -3.82 6.23 -33.18
N ALA A 213 -4.70 5.23 -33.11
CA ALA A 213 -6.15 5.43 -33.05
C ALA A 213 -6.68 5.70 -31.63
N TYR A 214 -5.84 5.61 -30.61
CA TYR A 214 -6.23 5.76 -29.20
C TYR A 214 -5.61 6.99 -28.57
N PRO A 215 -6.31 7.64 -27.61
CA PRO A 215 -5.70 8.68 -26.77
C PRO A 215 -4.49 8.13 -26.00
N SER A 216 -3.44 8.92 -25.84
CA SER A 216 -2.24 8.53 -25.12
C SER A 216 -2.47 8.41 -23.61
N ILE A 217 -1.59 7.67 -22.92
CA ILE A 217 -1.54 7.67 -21.45
C ILE A 217 -1.30 9.11 -20.97
N GLY A 218 -2.12 9.54 -20.01
CA GLY A 218 -2.13 10.91 -19.49
C GLY A 218 -3.23 11.78 -20.07
N ASP A 219 -3.77 11.45 -21.24
CA ASP A 219 -5.03 12.05 -21.72
C ASP A 219 -6.23 11.34 -21.09
N ASN A 220 -6.45 11.60 -19.80
CA ASN A 220 -7.54 10.98 -19.04
C ASN A 220 -8.92 11.29 -19.64
N LYS A 221 -9.10 12.49 -20.22
CA LYS A 221 -10.38 12.86 -20.84
C LYS A 221 -10.64 12.07 -22.11
N GLY A 222 -9.62 11.91 -22.95
CA GLY A 222 -9.70 11.11 -24.15
C GLY A 222 -9.96 9.64 -23.83
N LEU A 223 -9.19 9.05 -22.90
CA LEU A 223 -9.37 7.66 -22.47
C LEU A 223 -10.73 7.38 -21.82
N MET A 224 -11.38 8.38 -21.25
CA MET A 224 -12.71 8.28 -20.62
C MET A 224 -13.84 8.82 -21.50
N ALA A 225 -13.56 9.21 -22.73
CA ALA A 225 -14.58 9.70 -23.64
C ALA A 225 -15.58 8.59 -24.02
N PRO A 226 -16.88 8.90 -24.19
CA PRO A 226 -17.91 7.88 -24.52
C PRO A 226 -17.58 7.07 -25.78
N GLU A 227 -16.88 7.65 -26.74
CA GLU A 227 -16.47 7.00 -27.96
C GLU A 227 -15.50 5.84 -27.72
N MET A 228 -14.79 5.88 -26.61
CA MET A 228 -13.87 4.80 -26.19
C MET A 228 -14.60 3.52 -25.84
N ASP A 229 -15.82 3.58 -25.31
CA ASP A 229 -16.53 2.42 -24.76
C ASP A 229 -16.75 1.30 -25.80
N ALA A 230 -16.84 1.67 -27.10
CA ALA A 230 -16.99 0.72 -28.19
C ALA A 230 -15.67 0.16 -28.73
N THR A 231 -14.52 0.63 -28.23
CA THR A 231 -13.22 0.25 -28.74
C THR A 231 -12.73 -1.09 -28.19
N GLU A 232 -11.84 -1.75 -28.95
CA GLU A 232 -11.17 -2.98 -28.51
C GLU A 232 -10.37 -2.77 -27.19
N LEU A 233 -9.77 -1.59 -27.02
CA LEU A 233 -9.03 -1.24 -25.82
C LEU A 233 -9.94 -1.22 -24.59
N ALA A 234 -11.11 -0.59 -24.69
CA ALA A 234 -12.07 -0.54 -23.59
C ALA A 234 -12.62 -1.92 -23.25
N GLN A 235 -12.96 -2.72 -24.28
CA GLN A 235 -13.43 -4.10 -24.07
C GLN A 235 -12.39 -4.98 -23.39
N ALA A 236 -11.11 -4.83 -23.76
CA ALA A 236 -10.01 -5.52 -23.08
C ALA A 236 -9.86 -5.08 -21.62
N ALA A 237 -10.00 -3.78 -21.36
CA ALA A 237 -9.96 -3.24 -20.00
C ALA A 237 -11.15 -3.76 -19.15
N ASP A 238 -12.35 -3.81 -19.70
CA ASP A 238 -13.53 -4.34 -19.02
C ASP A 238 -13.37 -5.82 -18.64
N LEU A 239 -12.71 -6.60 -19.48
CA LEU A 239 -12.38 -8.00 -19.16
C LEU A 239 -11.41 -8.10 -17.97
N LEU A 240 -10.45 -7.18 -17.86
CA LEU A 240 -9.56 -7.13 -16.69
C LEU A 240 -10.33 -6.78 -15.42
N VAL A 241 -11.25 -5.81 -15.47
CA VAL A 241 -12.12 -5.47 -14.32
C VAL A 241 -12.95 -6.67 -13.89
N GLN A 242 -13.65 -7.32 -14.84
CA GLN A 242 -14.50 -8.47 -14.57
C GLN A 242 -13.75 -9.65 -13.95
N ASN A 243 -12.50 -9.85 -14.35
CA ASN A 243 -11.69 -10.96 -13.89
C ASN A 243 -10.77 -10.63 -12.72
N PHE A 244 -10.70 -9.38 -12.27
CA PHE A 244 -9.72 -8.90 -11.30
C PHE A 244 -9.66 -9.75 -10.02
N GLN A 245 -10.81 -10.08 -9.42
CA GLN A 245 -10.84 -10.87 -8.20
C GLN A 245 -10.34 -12.31 -8.43
N ARG A 246 -10.75 -12.93 -9.53
CA ARG A 246 -10.32 -14.28 -9.88
C ARG A 246 -8.83 -14.33 -10.17
N ASP A 247 -8.34 -13.41 -10.99
CA ASP A 247 -6.95 -13.39 -11.43
C ASP A 247 -6.04 -12.94 -10.25
N GLY A 248 -6.49 -12.00 -9.43
CA GLY A 248 -5.82 -11.63 -8.19
C GLY A 248 -5.69 -12.80 -7.21
N ALA A 249 -6.73 -13.62 -7.07
CA ALA A 249 -6.66 -14.81 -6.24
C ALA A 249 -5.66 -15.84 -6.78
N ARG A 250 -5.67 -16.08 -8.11
CA ARG A 250 -4.85 -17.12 -8.75
C ARG A 250 -3.37 -16.72 -8.86
N GLU A 251 -3.10 -15.48 -9.24
CA GLU A 251 -1.76 -15.02 -9.60
C GLU A 251 -1.06 -14.33 -8.42
N ALA A 252 -1.78 -13.50 -7.67
CA ALA A 252 -1.24 -12.74 -6.57
C ALA A 252 -1.56 -13.32 -5.18
N GLY A 253 -2.39 -14.36 -5.08
CA GLY A 253 -2.76 -14.97 -3.80
C GLY A 253 -3.62 -14.05 -2.93
N ILE A 254 -4.44 -13.19 -3.54
CA ILE A 254 -5.39 -12.36 -2.83
C ILE A 254 -6.45 -13.28 -2.23
N PHE A 255 -6.45 -13.36 -0.90
CA PHE A 255 -7.35 -14.24 -0.14
C PHE A 255 -8.65 -13.53 0.24
N HIS A 256 -8.58 -12.24 0.48
CA HIS A 256 -9.71 -11.43 0.93
C HIS A 256 -9.72 -10.07 0.23
N HIS A 257 -10.88 -9.71 -0.30
CA HIS A 257 -11.12 -8.38 -0.88
C HIS A 257 -11.97 -7.57 0.08
N LEU A 258 -11.58 -6.32 0.31
CA LEU A 258 -12.42 -5.38 1.03
C LEU A 258 -12.69 -4.12 0.20
N ILE A 259 -13.85 -3.55 0.45
CA ILE A 259 -14.28 -2.31 -0.17
C ILE A 259 -14.38 -1.27 0.95
N THR A 260 -13.63 -0.19 0.83
CA THR A 260 -13.68 0.91 1.79
C THR A 260 -14.95 1.76 1.58
N LEU A 261 -15.53 2.23 2.68
CA LEU A 261 -16.71 3.11 2.68
C LEU A 261 -17.94 2.58 1.90
N PRO A 262 -18.27 1.27 1.92
CA PRO A 262 -19.35 0.74 1.09
C PRO A 262 -20.71 1.35 1.44
N THR A 263 -21.00 1.55 2.73
CA THR A 263 -22.26 2.17 3.19
C THR A 263 -22.40 3.61 2.69
N TYR A 264 -21.31 4.39 2.74
CA TYR A 264 -21.30 5.76 2.23
C TYR A 264 -21.59 5.81 0.72
N HIS A 265 -20.89 4.99 -0.08
CA HIS A 265 -21.08 4.96 -1.52
C HIS A 265 -22.46 4.44 -1.91
N THR A 266 -22.97 3.42 -1.20
CA THR A 266 -24.33 2.91 -1.44
C THR A 266 -25.39 3.98 -1.10
N ALA A 267 -25.25 4.67 0.03
CA ALA A 267 -26.16 5.74 0.40
C ALA A 267 -26.12 6.90 -0.60
N ALA A 268 -24.92 7.32 -1.03
CA ALA A 268 -24.77 8.40 -2.02
C ALA A 268 -25.43 8.03 -3.35
N LEU A 269 -25.16 6.84 -3.89
CA LEU A 269 -25.76 6.35 -5.14
C LEU A 269 -27.29 6.25 -5.02
N SER A 270 -27.81 5.69 -3.93
CA SER A 270 -29.24 5.56 -3.73
C SER A 270 -29.94 6.91 -3.63
N THR A 271 -29.29 7.89 -3.00
CA THR A 271 -29.79 9.27 -2.89
C THR A 271 -29.79 9.96 -4.25
N ASP A 272 -28.76 9.76 -5.05
CA ASP A 272 -28.62 10.32 -6.40
C ASP A 272 -29.73 9.80 -7.31
N ILE A 273 -29.90 8.48 -7.40
CA ILE A 273 -30.97 7.84 -8.18
C ILE A 273 -32.35 8.33 -7.74
N LEU A 274 -32.58 8.42 -6.40
CA LEU A 274 -33.84 8.91 -5.88
C LEU A 274 -34.09 10.38 -6.25
N SER A 275 -33.04 11.21 -6.19
CA SER A 275 -33.14 12.63 -6.56
C SER A 275 -33.42 12.83 -8.05
N GLU A 276 -32.76 12.06 -8.92
CA GLU A 276 -33.02 12.08 -10.36
C GLU A 276 -34.48 11.73 -10.67
N GLY A 277 -35.02 10.65 -10.06
CA GLY A 277 -36.40 10.28 -10.20
C GLY A 277 -37.38 11.39 -9.72
N TYR A 278 -37.04 12.04 -8.59
CA TYR A 278 -37.86 13.11 -8.04
C TYR A 278 -37.90 14.37 -8.92
N PHE A 279 -36.75 14.76 -9.48
CA PHE A 279 -36.64 16.00 -10.24
C PHE A 279 -36.85 15.78 -11.76
N GLY A 280 -36.52 14.59 -12.25
CA GLY A 280 -36.65 14.24 -13.67
C GLY A 280 -38.10 13.83 -14.03
N ASP A 281 -38.66 12.89 -13.28
CA ASP A 281 -39.94 12.21 -13.61
C ASP A 281 -41.13 12.71 -12.79
N MET A 282 -41.03 13.89 -12.19
CA MET A 282 -42.09 14.53 -11.42
C MET A 282 -42.60 13.74 -10.19
N GLY A 283 -41.71 13.11 -9.49
CA GLY A 283 -41.94 12.42 -8.26
C GLY A 283 -41.77 10.90 -8.33
N MET A 284 -41.69 10.27 -7.16
CA MET A 284 -41.66 8.81 -7.11
C MET A 284 -42.99 8.26 -7.63
N LEU A 285 -42.92 7.56 -8.73
CA LEU A 285 -43.99 6.67 -9.20
C LEU A 285 -43.74 5.28 -8.64
#